data_58f1181e5492e410e1b5c15dc2050711
#
_entry.id   58f1181e5492e410e1b5c15dc2050711
#
_cell.length_a   1.000
_cell.length_b   1.000
_cell.length_c   1.000
_cell.angle_alpha   90.00
_cell.angle_beta   90.00
_cell.angle_gamma   90.00
#
_symmetry.space_group_name_H-M   'P 1'
#
loop_
_entity.id
_entity.type
_entity.pdbx_description
1 polymer ?
#
loop_
_entity_poly.entity_id
_entity_poly.type
_entity_poly.pdbx_seq_one_letter_code
_entity_poly.pdbx_strand_id
1 'polypeptide(L)'
;EETVMDPLSVFSLLVAAIGHDCYHPGCDNATLAKDRVDIKRRYNGQSLSEMVSCEVTLELLRRSGALQSDDGLTTSQIAFVEDVVATSILSTDLSKHEENLKKNTAENAAQIVLKSADLAHFARPREVHLKWVHAAMDEQRRNTKRQVGVKDGHVDWKNQVFFAETFVLSTFATLSGNVSVGSTPMYEYAKTNVEKSRELIV
;
A
#
# COMPACT_ATOMS: atom_id res chain seq x y z
N GLU A 1 2.75 -20.02 -19.01
CA GLU A 1 4.05 -19.98 -18.31
C GLU A 1 3.82 -19.24 -17.00
N GLU A 2 4.19 -19.86 -15.86
CA GLU A 2 4.21 -19.18 -14.57
C GLU A 2 5.24 -18.07 -14.63
N THR A 3 4.83 -16.85 -14.41
CA THR A 3 5.75 -15.72 -14.30
C THR A 3 6.45 -15.82 -12.95
N VAL A 4 7.59 -16.48 -12.91
CA VAL A 4 8.45 -16.53 -11.72
C VAL A 4 9.22 -15.22 -11.67
N MET A 5 9.02 -14.45 -10.59
CA MET A 5 9.82 -13.24 -10.35
C MET A 5 11.30 -13.64 -10.16
N ASP A 6 12.20 -12.89 -10.78
CA ASP A 6 13.63 -13.09 -10.58
C ASP A 6 14.06 -12.71 -9.14
N PRO A 7 15.19 -13.24 -8.65
CA PRO A 7 15.64 -13.04 -7.27
C PRO A 7 15.82 -11.57 -6.86
N LEU A 8 16.25 -10.69 -7.77
CA LEU A 8 16.41 -9.26 -7.47
C LEU A 8 15.04 -8.57 -7.33
N SER A 9 14.08 -8.93 -8.16
CA SER A 9 12.70 -8.46 -8.04
C SER A 9 12.08 -8.90 -6.72
N VAL A 10 12.28 -10.15 -6.30
CA VAL A 10 11.80 -10.66 -5.01
C VAL A 10 12.47 -9.92 -3.85
N PHE A 11 13.79 -9.76 -3.88
CA PHE A 11 14.52 -9.00 -2.87
C PHE A 11 14.01 -7.56 -2.77
N SER A 12 13.86 -6.88 -3.90
CA SER A 12 13.35 -5.50 -3.96
C SER A 12 11.95 -5.39 -3.38
N LEU A 13 11.06 -6.33 -3.73
CA LEU A 13 9.70 -6.39 -3.19
C LEU A 13 9.69 -6.59 -1.67
N LEU A 14 10.53 -7.47 -1.12
CA LEU A 14 10.63 -7.67 0.32
C LEU A 14 11.15 -6.41 1.04
N VAL A 15 12.14 -5.72 0.48
CA VAL A 15 12.62 -4.44 1.00
C VAL A 15 11.51 -3.40 0.97
N ALA A 16 10.79 -3.28 -0.15
CA ALA A 16 9.65 -2.37 -0.27
C ALA A 16 8.54 -2.71 0.75
N ALA A 17 8.23 -3.98 0.94
CA ALA A 17 7.22 -4.43 1.89
C ALA A 17 7.57 -4.08 3.35
N ILE A 18 8.85 -4.17 3.74
CA ILE A 18 9.31 -3.77 5.07
C ILE A 18 9.30 -2.24 5.22
N GLY A 19 9.63 -1.53 4.15
CA GLY A 19 9.88 -0.09 4.17
C GLY A 19 8.69 0.79 3.81
N HIS A 20 7.59 0.26 3.23
CA HIS A 20 6.54 1.08 2.62
C HIS A 20 5.87 2.08 3.58
N ASP A 21 5.82 1.76 4.86
CA ASP A 21 5.26 2.60 5.91
C ASP A 21 6.31 3.15 6.90
N CYS A 22 7.61 3.13 6.52
CA CYS A 22 8.64 3.73 7.33
C CYS A 22 8.37 5.22 7.57
N TYR A 23 8.34 5.63 8.85
CA TYR A 23 8.03 7.00 9.28
C TYR A 23 6.61 7.46 8.93
N HIS A 24 5.67 6.54 8.71
CA HIS A 24 4.27 6.92 8.51
C HIS A 24 3.74 7.72 9.71
N PRO A 25 3.22 8.96 9.50
CA PRO A 25 2.88 9.88 10.59
C PRO A 25 1.54 9.56 11.28
N GLY A 26 0.84 8.51 10.89
CA GLY A 26 -0.51 8.18 11.37
C GLY A 26 -1.56 9.21 10.94
N CYS A 27 -1.38 9.82 9.78
CA CYS A 27 -2.35 10.72 9.15
C CYS A 27 -2.27 10.65 7.63
N ASP A 28 -3.35 11.05 6.96
CA ASP A 28 -3.40 11.08 5.51
C ASP A 28 -2.50 12.18 4.89
N ASN A 29 -2.22 12.05 3.59
CA ASN A 29 -1.39 12.99 2.85
C ASN A 29 -1.95 14.42 2.85
N ALA A 30 -3.27 14.61 2.92
CA ALA A 30 -3.90 15.92 2.96
C ALA A 30 -3.65 16.63 4.32
N THR A 31 -3.70 15.88 5.41
CA THR A 31 -3.35 16.35 6.76
C THR A 31 -1.85 16.63 6.85
N LEU A 32 -1.02 15.71 6.37
CA LEU A 32 0.43 15.87 6.35
C LEU A 32 0.86 17.13 5.56
N ALA A 33 0.20 17.41 4.43
CA ALA A 33 0.47 18.60 3.62
C ALA A 33 0.16 19.93 4.33
N LYS A 34 -0.76 19.91 5.31
CA LYS A 34 -1.09 21.08 6.13
C LYS A 34 -0.14 21.23 7.32
N ASP A 35 0.16 20.13 7.99
CA ASP A 35 0.96 20.10 9.20
C ASP A 35 2.47 20.25 8.92
N ARG A 36 2.93 19.77 7.76
CA ARG A 36 4.34 19.71 7.37
C ARG A 36 4.58 20.38 6.00
N VAL A 37 4.59 21.73 6.02
CA VAL A 37 4.84 22.55 4.82
C VAL A 37 6.23 22.30 4.22
N ASP A 38 7.21 21.91 5.02
CA ASP A 38 8.55 21.52 4.61
C ASP A 38 8.50 20.27 3.72
N ILE A 39 7.82 19.20 4.16
CA ILE A 39 7.62 17.96 3.41
C ILE A 39 6.82 18.23 2.13
N LYS A 40 5.73 19.01 2.25
CA LYS A 40 4.92 19.40 1.08
C LYS A 40 5.76 20.09 0.00
N ARG A 41 6.64 21.01 0.38
CA ARG A 41 7.52 21.72 -0.56
C ARG A 41 8.54 20.75 -1.19
N ARG A 42 9.14 19.88 -0.37
CA ARG A 42 10.16 18.91 -0.83
C ARG A 42 9.64 18.02 -1.93
N TYR A 43 8.41 17.53 -1.81
CA TYR A 43 7.82 16.55 -2.73
C TYR A 43 6.69 17.12 -3.61
N ASN A 44 6.61 18.43 -3.75
CA ASN A 44 5.60 19.10 -4.58
C ASN A 44 4.14 18.73 -4.23
N GLY A 45 3.89 18.35 -2.99
CA GLY A 45 2.55 18.01 -2.51
C GLY A 45 2.03 16.65 -2.95
N GLN A 46 2.86 15.78 -3.52
CA GLN A 46 2.43 14.47 -4.06
C GLN A 46 2.94 13.31 -3.22
N SER A 47 2.07 12.34 -2.92
CA SER A 47 2.42 11.07 -2.24
C SER A 47 3.34 11.27 -1.04
N LEU A 48 3.00 12.19 -0.13
CA LEU A 48 3.97 12.72 0.86
C LEU A 48 4.48 11.64 1.81
N SER A 49 3.60 10.81 2.35
CA SER A 49 3.96 9.71 3.23
C SER A 49 4.81 8.69 2.49
N GLU A 50 4.39 8.31 1.29
CA GLU A 50 5.07 7.31 0.46
C GLU A 50 6.45 7.82 0.00
N MET A 51 6.58 9.11 -0.30
CA MET A 51 7.88 9.72 -0.65
C MET A 51 8.84 9.73 0.54
N VAL A 52 8.36 10.02 1.75
CA VAL A 52 9.19 9.93 2.97
C VAL A 52 9.60 8.47 3.22
N SER A 53 8.66 7.53 3.16
CA SER A 53 8.94 6.09 3.34
C SER A 53 9.96 5.59 2.32
N CYS A 54 9.80 5.97 1.06
CA CYS A 54 10.71 5.62 -0.03
C CYS A 54 12.13 6.15 0.23
N GLU A 55 12.28 7.43 0.54
CA GLU A 55 13.58 8.05 0.80
C GLU A 55 14.30 7.37 1.98
N VAL A 56 13.57 7.18 3.10
CA VAL A 56 14.14 6.52 4.29
C VAL A 56 14.51 5.08 3.99
N THR A 57 13.67 4.34 3.28
CA THR A 57 13.94 2.94 2.93
C THR A 57 15.18 2.81 2.05
N LEU A 58 15.30 3.63 1.01
CA LEU A 58 16.47 3.62 0.13
C LEU A 58 17.74 4.04 0.87
N GLU A 59 17.66 5.03 1.74
CA GLU A 59 18.81 5.44 2.57
C GLU A 59 19.27 4.32 3.50
N LEU A 60 18.35 3.65 4.18
CA LEU A 60 18.65 2.51 5.04
C LEU A 60 19.23 1.34 4.24
N LEU A 61 18.67 1.05 3.07
CA LEU A 61 19.17 0.00 2.17
C LEU A 61 20.61 0.27 1.75
N ARG A 62 20.93 1.49 1.32
CA ARG A 62 22.30 1.90 0.95
C ARG A 62 23.27 1.77 2.13
N ARG A 63 22.85 2.22 3.31
CA ARG A 63 23.70 2.21 4.53
C ARG A 63 23.86 0.82 5.12
N SER A 64 22.94 -0.09 4.88
CA SER A 64 23.03 -1.47 5.40
C SER A 64 24.19 -2.28 4.83
N GLY A 65 24.74 -1.86 3.69
CA GLY A 65 25.73 -2.62 2.94
C GLY A 65 25.13 -3.77 2.11
N ALA A 66 23.80 -3.97 2.14
CA ALA A 66 23.15 -5.07 1.41
C ALA A 66 23.31 -4.99 -0.12
N LEU A 67 23.58 -3.80 -0.65
CA LEU A 67 23.88 -3.57 -2.06
C LEU A 67 25.38 -3.57 -2.37
N GLN A 68 26.21 -3.65 -1.33
CA GLN A 68 27.67 -3.68 -1.45
C GLN A 68 28.09 -5.13 -1.25
N SER A 69 28.67 -5.75 -2.24
CA SER A 69 29.32 -7.04 -2.06
C SER A 69 30.62 -7.07 -2.85
N ASP A 70 31.61 -7.75 -2.32
CA ASP A 70 32.90 -7.93 -2.97
C ASP A 70 32.81 -8.76 -4.27
N ASP A 71 31.72 -9.56 -4.40
CA ASP A 71 31.29 -10.25 -5.63
C ASP A 71 29.99 -9.68 -6.18
N GLY A 72 29.74 -8.43 -5.94
CA GLY A 72 28.56 -7.69 -5.79
C GLY A 72 27.66 -7.45 -7.00
N LEU A 73 26.52 -6.86 -6.68
CA LEU A 73 25.59 -6.36 -7.69
C LEU A 73 26.29 -5.34 -8.58
N THR A 74 26.09 -5.44 -9.87
CA THR A 74 26.50 -4.42 -10.82
C THR A 74 25.75 -3.11 -10.58
N THR A 75 26.29 -2.00 -11.04
CA THR A 75 25.62 -0.68 -10.95
C THR A 75 24.20 -0.72 -11.54
N SER A 76 23.99 -1.46 -12.63
CA SER A 76 22.67 -1.62 -13.25
C SER A 76 21.71 -2.43 -12.37
N GLN A 77 22.19 -3.45 -11.68
CA GLN A 77 21.39 -4.23 -10.74
C GLN A 77 21.02 -3.42 -9.49
N ILE A 78 21.93 -2.61 -8.97
CA ILE A 78 21.65 -1.68 -7.87
C ILE A 78 20.57 -0.68 -8.28
N ALA A 79 20.72 -0.05 -9.45
CA ALA A 79 19.71 0.87 -9.98
C ALA A 79 18.34 0.20 -10.16
N PHE A 80 18.31 -1.03 -10.66
CA PHE A 80 17.09 -1.83 -10.77
C PHE A 80 16.43 -2.08 -9.42
N VAL A 81 17.20 -2.51 -8.41
CA VAL A 81 16.67 -2.73 -7.04
C VAL A 81 16.06 -1.45 -6.47
N GLU A 82 16.79 -0.34 -6.57
CA GLU A 82 16.32 0.97 -6.08
C GLU A 82 15.05 1.42 -6.81
N ASP A 83 14.95 1.24 -8.12
CA ASP A 83 13.78 1.58 -8.92
C ASP A 83 12.56 0.73 -8.53
N VAL A 84 12.72 -0.59 -8.42
CA VAL A 84 11.63 -1.48 -8.00
C VAL A 84 11.16 -1.17 -6.58
N VAL A 85 12.08 -0.89 -5.64
CA VAL A 85 11.73 -0.48 -4.28
C VAL A 85 10.93 0.83 -4.30
N ALA A 86 11.42 1.84 -5.00
CA ALA A 86 10.79 3.16 -5.07
C ALA A 86 9.40 3.08 -5.71
N THR A 87 9.29 2.46 -6.88
CA THR A 87 8.03 2.36 -7.62
C THR A 87 7.00 1.52 -6.88
N SER A 88 7.43 0.48 -6.17
CA SER A 88 6.55 -0.36 -5.35
C SER A 88 5.99 0.43 -4.16
N ILE A 89 6.82 1.16 -3.42
CA ILE A 89 6.37 2.00 -2.30
C ILE A 89 5.42 3.10 -2.79
N LEU A 90 5.78 3.82 -3.85
CA LEU A 90 4.94 4.89 -4.40
C LEU A 90 3.61 4.38 -4.97
N SER A 91 3.51 3.11 -5.33
CA SER A 91 2.27 2.49 -5.80
C SER A 91 1.24 2.27 -4.70
N THR A 92 1.62 2.31 -3.42
CA THR A 92 0.67 2.17 -2.30
C THR A 92 -0.20 3.40 -2.14
N ASP A 93 0.21 4.57 -2.65
CA ASP A 93 -0.64 5.77 -2.67
C ASP A 93 -1.98 5.50 -3.38
N LEU A 94 -3.06 5.58 -2.60
CA LEU A 94 -4.41 5.33 -3.10
C LEU A 94 -4.88 6.39 -4.09
N SER A 95 -4.35 7.61 -4.04
CA SER A 95 -4.69 8.68 -4.98
C SER A 95 -4.28 8.36 -6.42
N LYS A 96 -3.33 7.43 -6.60
CA LYS A 96 -2.82 6.95 -7.90
C LYS A 96 -3.36 5.59 -8.30
N HIS A 97 -4.39 5.11 -7.61
CA HIS A 97 -4.91 3.75 -7.78
C HIS A 97 -5.28 3.41 -9.23
N GLU A 98 -6.11 4.23 -9.87
CA GLU A 98 -6.53 3.98 -11.25
C GLU A 98 -5.38 4.00 -12.26
N GLU A 99 -4.41 4.90 -12.07
CA GLU A 99 -3.23 4.98 -12.91
C GLU A 99 -2.38 3.71 -12.78
N ASN A 100 -2.19 3.23 -11.55
CA ASN A 100 -1.41 2.03 -11.28
C ASN A 100 -2.07 0.77 -11.84
N LEU A 101 -3.41 0.66 -11.79
CA LEU A 101 -4.12 -0.48 -12.37
C LEU A 101 -4.05 -0.51 -13.91
N LYS A 102 -4.00 0.66 -14.56
CA LYS A 102 -3.89 0.75 -16.03
C LYS A 102 -2.53 0.31 -16.57
N LYS A 103 -1.49 0.38 -15.75
CA LYS A 103 -0.12 -0.05 -16.10
C LYS A 103 0.07 -1.57 -16.07
N ASN A 104 -0.98 -2.34 -16.12
CA ASN A 104 -1.06 -3.78 -15.95
C ASN A 104 -0.12 -4.58 -16.87
N THR A 105 1.15 -4.63 -16.53
CA THR A 105 2.21 -5.37 -17.23
C THR A 105 2.97 -6.26 -16.24
N ALA A 106 3.71 -7.24 -16.74
CA ALA A 106 4.62 -8.05 -15.94
C ALA A 106 5.62 -7.18 -15.14
N GLU A 107 5.96 -6.00 -15.67
CA GLU A 107 6.84 -5.01 -15.03
C GLU A 107 6.26 -4.44 -13.73
N ASN A 108 4.93 -4.45 -13.55
CA ASN A 108 4.26 -3.91 -12.38
C ASN A 108 3.86 -4.99 -11.35
N ALA A 109 4.29 -6.24 -11.54
CA ALA A 109 3.92 -7.35 -10.66
C ALA A 109 4.26 -7.06 -9.19
N ALA A 110 5.45 -6.52 -8.90
CA ALA A 110 5.88 -6.16 -7.55
C ALA A 110 4.95 -5.12 -6.91
N GLN A 111 4.54 -4.10 -7.67
CA GLN A 111 3.63 -3.04 -7.21
C GLN A 111 2.25 -3.59 -6.86
N ILE A 112 1.69 -4.45 -7.70
CA ILE A 112 0.37 -5.08 -7.47
C ILE A 112 0.42 -6.02 -6.26
N VAL A 113 1.50 -6.81 -6.13
CA VAL A 113 1.70 -7.71 -5.00
C VAL A 113 1.81 -6.92 -3.70
N LEU A 114 2.64 -5.87 -3.65
CA LEU A 114 2.78 -5.03 -2.45
C LEU A 114 1.45 -4.38 -2.07
N LYS A 115 0.78 -3.74 -3.01
CA LYS A 115 -0.53 -3.10 -2.77
C LYS A 115 -1.59 -4.09 -2.29
N SER A 116 -1.59 -5.30 -2.86
CA SER A 116 -2.49 -6.36 -2.41
C SER A 116 -2.17 -6.84 -0.99
N ALA A 117 -0.90 -6.92 -0.64
CA ALA A 117 -0.45 -7.30 0.70
C ALA A 117 -0.83 -6.23 1.73
N ASP A 118 -0.67 -4.95 1.41
CA ASP A 118 -1.06 -3.81 2.23
C ASP A 118 -2.57 -3.81 2.53
N LEU A 119 -3.40 -4.07 1.52
CA LEU A 119 -4.85 -4.17 1.65
C LEU A 119 -5.34 -5.55 2.16
N ALA A 120 -4.45 -6.48 2.49
CA ALA A 120 -4.78 -7.88 2.75
C ALA A 120 -5.66 -8.11 4.00
N HIS A 121 -5.84 -7.13 4.87
CA HIS A 121 -6.75 -7.29 6.02
C HIS A 121 -8.20 -7.56 5.58
N PHE A 122 -8.61 -7.08 4.38
CA PHE A 122 -9.92 -7.39 3.81
C PHE A 122 -10.09 -8.88 3.45
N ALA A 123 -8.99 -9.58 3.17
CA ALA A 123 -8.94 -11.01 2.86
C ALA A 123 -8.66 -11.88 4.11
N ARG A 124 -8.75 -11.33 5.30
CA ARG A 124 -8.57 -12.07 6.57
C ARG A 124 -9.91 -12.52 7.15
N PRO A 125 -9.90 -13.49 8.09
CA PRO A 125 -11.07 -13.82 8.87
C PRO A 125 -11.74 -12.58 9.45
N ARG A 126 -13.09 -12.59 9.52
CA ARG A 126 -13.90 -11.40 9.88
C ARG A 126 -13.42 -10.70 11.16
N GLU A 127 -13.03 -11.46 12.16
CA GLU A 127 -12.56 -10.92 13.44
C GLU A 127 -11.27 -10.08 13.28
N VAL A 128 -10.36 -10.55 12.44
CA VAL A 128 -9.11 -9.83 12.15
C VAL A 128 -9.41 -8.59 11.30
N HIS A 129 -10.23 -8.75 10.25
CA HIS A 129 -10.66 -7.64 9.42
C HIS A 129 -11.29 -6.51 10.24
N LEU A 130 -12.21 -6.83 11.16
CA LEU A 130 -12.86 -5.82 12.01
C LEU A 130 -11.89 -5.05 12.89
N LYS A 131 -10.84 -5.71 13.44
CA LYS A 131 -9.80 -5.01 14.22
C LYS A 131 -9.10 -3.93 13.37
N TRP A 132 -8.78 -4.25 12.12
CA TRP A 132 -8.18 -3.29 11.20
C TRP A 132 -9.14 -2.18 10.79
N VAL A 133 -10.42 -2.49 10.54
CA VAL A 133 -11.45 -1.48 10.28
C VAL A 133 -11.53 -0.49 11.43
N HIS A 134 -11.59 -0.97 12.68
CA HIS A 134 -11.62 -0.07 13.84
C HIS A 134 -10.34 0.78 13.96
N ALA A 135 -9.17 0.20 13.74
CA ALA A 135 -7.91 0.95 13.78
C ALA A 135 -7.86 2.05 12.72
N ALA A 136 -8.25 1.74 11.47
CA ALA A 136 -8.32 2.72 10.38
C ALA A 136 -9.34 3.83 10.66
N MET A 137 -10.50 3.49 11.22
CA MET A 137 -11.50 4.48 11.63
C MET A 137 -11.01 5.39 12.75
N ASP A 138 -10.23 4.86 13.70
CA ASP A 138 -9.62 5.66 14.75
C ASP A 138 -8.57 6.64 14.21
N GLU A 139 -7.80 6.23 13.21
CA GLU A 139 -6.89 7.12 12.49
C GLU A 139 -7.66 8.21 11.76
N GLN A 140 -8.68 7.84 10.97
CA GLN A 140 -9.52 8.79 10.25
C GLN A 140 -10.19 9.80 11.19
N ARG A 141 -10.66 9.37 12.37
CA ARG A 141 -11.20 10.27 13.40
C ARG A 141 -10.15 11.26 13.91
N ARG A 142 -8.92 10.81 14.14
CA ARG A 142 -7.83 11.72 14.55
C ARG A 142 -7.57 12.78 13.48
N ASN A 143 -7.54 12.37 12.21
CA ASN A 143 -7.38 13.28 11.08
C ASN A 143 -8.55 14.28 10.98
N THR A 144 -9.77 13.82 11.15
CA THR A 144 -10.98 14.67 11.07
C THR A 144 -11.13 15.58 12.29
N LYS A 145 -10.78 15.14 13.52
CA LYS A 145 -10.80 15.97 14.72
C LYS A 145 -9.82 17.15 14.62
N ARG A 146 -8.75 17.01 13.88
CA ARG A 146 -7.85 18.12 13.53
C ARG A 146 -8.49 19.11 12.54
N GLN A 147 -9.55 18.72 11.85
CA GLN A 147 -10.21 19.53 10.81
C GLN A 147 -11.60 20.04 11.21
N VAL A 148 -12.44 19.26 11.91
CA VAL A 148 -13.80 19.62 12.37
C VAL A 148 -14.22 18.64 13.47
N GLY A 149 -14.87 19.12 14.55
CA GLY A 149 -15.31 18.30 15.67
C GLY A 149 -16.33 17.24 15.28
N VAL A 150 -15.90 15.99 15.13
CA VAL A 150 -16.75 14.83 14.78
C VAL A 150 -17.13 14.04 16.04
N LYS A 151 -18.39 13.59 16.09
CA LYS A 151 -18.95 12.80 17.21
C LYS A 151 -18.36 11.38 17.25
N ASP A 152 -18.16 10.88 18.48
CA ASP A 152 -17.60 9.55 18.76
C ASP A 152 -18.51 8.38 18.36
N GLY A 153 -17.91 7.29 17.93
CA GLY A 153 -18.40 5.94 18.18
C GLY A 153 -18.87 5.07 17.02
N HIS A 154 -19.26 5.63 15.87
CA HIS A 154 -19.79 4.80 14.78
C HIS A 154 -18.78 4.54 13.65
N VAL A 155 -18.69 3.27 13.20
CA VAL A 155 -18.02 2.92 11.93
C VAL A 155 -18.90 3.41 10.80
N ASP A 156 -18.34 4.21 9.90
CA ASP A 156 -19.01 4.57 8.64
C ASP A 156 -18.92 3.40 7.66
N TRP A 157 -19.84 2.46 7.77
CA TRP A 157 -19.89 1.26 6.93
C TRP A 157 -20.09 1.59 5.45
N LYS A 158 -20.78 2.68 5.10
CA LYS A 158 -20.93 3.12 3.71
C LYS A 158 -19.56 3.45 3.11
N ASN A 159 -18.77 4.22 3.85
CA ASN A 159 -17.43 4.57 3.41
C ASN A 159 -16.49 3.34 3.36
N GLN A 160 -16.61 2.40 4.33
CA GLN A 160 -15.84 1.16 4.31
C GLN A 160 -16.18 0.27 3.11
N VAL A 161 -17.44 0.14 2.76
CA VAL A 161 -17.90 -0.62 1.58
C VAL A 161 -17.41 0.07 0.31
N PHE A 162 -17.61 1.39 0.19
CA PHE A 162 -17.12 2.16 -0.96
C PHE A 162 -15.59 2.01 -1.14
N PHE A 163 -14.84 2.13 -0.06
CA PHE A 163 -13.38 1.93 -0.08
C PHE A 163 -13.01 0.53 -0.59
N ALA A 164 -13.66 -0.49 -0.04
CA ALA A 164 -13.38 -1.86 -0.42
C ALA A 164 -13.72 -2.15 -1.89
N GLU A 165 -14.85 -1.67 -2.39
CA GLU A 165 -15.25 -1.85 -3.78
C GLU A 165 -14.33 -1.10 -4.75
N THR A 166 -13.95 0.11 -4.38
CA THR A 166 -13.12 0.97 -5.24
C THR A 166 -11.67 0.48 -5.29
N PHE A 167 -11.08 0.20 -4.13
CA PHE A 167 -9.64 -0.03 -4.03
C PHE A 167 -9.27 -1.50 -3.84
N VAL A 168 -10.00 -2.23 -2.99
CA VAL A 168 -9.58 -3.59 -2.59
C VAL A 168 -9.96 -4.61 -3.65
N LEU A 169 -11.24 -4.68 -4.02
CA LEU A 169 -11.71 -5.68 -4.96
C LEU A 169 -11.09 -5.52 -6.35
N SER A 170 -10.88 -4.28 -6.80
CA SER A 170 -10.19 -3.99 -8.07
C SER A 170 -8.71 -4.41 -8.03
N THR A 171 -8.00 -4.16 -6.91
CA THR A 171 -6.61 -4.61 -6.73
C THR A 171 -6.51 -6.12 -6.72
N PHE A 172 -7.36 -6.82 -5.97
CA PHE A 172 -7.33 -8.28 -5.90
C PHE A 172 -7.79 -8.95 -7.20
N ALA A 173 -8.72 -8.35 -7.95
CA ALA A 173 -9.09 -8.80 -9.28
C ALA A 173 -7.89 -8.71 -10.25
N THR A 174 -7.16 -7.61 -10.20
CA THR A 174 -5.94 -7.42 -11.00
C THR A 174 -4.85 -8.42 -10.62
N LEU A 175 -4.63 -8.65 -9.31
CA LEU A 175 -3.70 -9.66 -8.83
C LEU A 175 -4.08 -11.04 -9.36
N SER A 176 -5.37 -11.41 -9.30
CA SER A 176 -5.87 -12.71 -9.79
C SER A 176 -5.70 -12.90 -11.29
N GLY A 177 -5.75 -11.83 -12.07
CA GLY A 177 -5.53 -11.86 -13.51
C GLY A 177 -4.07 -11.99 -13.93
N ASN A 178 -3.14 -11.52 -13.11
CA ASN A 178 -1.72 -11.40 -13.46
C ASN A 178 -0.80 -12.38 -12.74
N VAL A 179 -1.18 -12.80 -11.52
CA VAL A 179 -0.40 -13.71 -10.69
C VAL A 179 -1.24 -14.97 -10.47
N SER A 180 -0.84 -16.08 -11.09
CA SER A 180 -1.62 -17.30 -11.02
C SER A 180 -1.67 -17.91 -9.60
N VAL A 181 -2.77 -18.60 -9.33
CA VAL A 181 -2.93 -19.70 -8.34
C VAL A 181 -3.10 -19.36 -6.85
N GLY A 182 -2.95 -18.15 -6.36
CA GLY A 182 -3.12 -17.91 -4.92
C GLY A 182 -4.08 -16.78 -4.54
N SER A 183 -4.41 -15.97 -5.52
CA SER A 183 -5.12 -14.71 -5.29
C SER A 183 -6.66 -14.84 -5.32
N THR A 184 -7.19 -15.84 -5.97
CA THR A 184 -8.63 -16.10 -6.01
C THR A 184 -9.26 -16.26 -4.61
N PRO A 185 -8.67 -17.00 -3.66
CA PRO A 185 -9.16 -17.04 -2.29
C PRO A 185 -9.18 -15.67 -1.60
N MET A 186 -8.16 -14.83 -1.82
CA MET A 186 -8.12 -13.48 -1.25
C MET A 186 -9.29 -12.61 -1.76
N TYR A 187 -9.58 -12.67 -3.05
CA TYR A 187 -10.70 -11.95 -3.65
C TYR A 187 -12.04 -12.39 -3.05
N GLU A 188 -12.29 -13.70 -2.97
CA GLU A 188 -13.54 -14.24 -2.41
C GLU A 188 -13.70 -13.93 -0.92
N TYR A 189 -12.63 -14.00 -0.13
CA TYR A 189 -12.66 -13.58 1.27
C TYR A 189 -12.98 -12.09 1.42
N ALA A 190 -12.35 -11.25 0.62
CA ALA A 190 -12.60 -9.80 0.64
C ALA A 190 -14.04 -9.50 0.25
N LYS A 191 -14.56 -10.11 -0.81
CA LYS A 191 -15.94 -9.99 -1.25
C LYS A 191 -16.92 -10.37 -0.13
N THR A 192 -16.70 -11.51 0.53
CA THR A 192 -17.52 -11.93 1.67
C THR A 192 -17.49 -10.91 2.82
N ASN A 193 -16.33 -10.34 3.14
CA ASN A 193 -16.23 -9.32 4.18
C ASN A 193 -16.94 -8.02 3.78
N VAL A 194 -16.93 -7.65 2.51
CA VAL A 194 -17.67 -6.49 1.99
C VAL A 194 -19.18 -6.72 2.09
N GLU A 195 -19.67 -7.88 1.66
CA GLU A 195 -21.10 -8.24 1.75
C GLU A 195 -21.60 -8.16 3.19
N LYS A 196 -20.88 -8.78 4.14
CA LYS A 196 -21.21 -8.68 5.58
C LYS A 196 -21.14 -7.24 6.13
N SER A 197 -20.32 -6.39 5.54
CA SER A 197 -20.24 -4.97 5.94
C SER A 197 -21.43 -4.16 5.39
N ARG A 198 -21.96 -4.53 4.23
CA ARG A 198 -23.20 -3.93 3.69
C ARG A 198 -24.41 -4.17 4.59
N GLU A 199 -24.50 -5.35 5.21
CA GLU A 199 -25.58 -5.69 6.15
C GLU A 199 -25.58 -4.77 7.40
N LEU A 200 -24.48 -4.10 7.68
CA LEU A 200 -24.33 -3.15 8.80
C LEU A 200 -24.64 -1.70 8.42
N ILE A 201 -24.99 -1.44 7.14
CA ILE A 201 -25.43 -0.13 6.68
C ILE A 201 -26.89 0.04 7.06
N VAL A 202 -27.15 0.86 8.08
CA VAL A 202 -28.49 1.22 8.57
C VAL A 202 -28.93 2.55 7.95
#